data_b8c5969523951aa8d6b4858a7e2c3b84
#
_entry.id   b8c5969523951aa8d6b4858a7e2c3b84
#
_cell.length_a   1.000
_cell.length_b   1.000
_cell.length_c   1.000
_cell.angle_alpha   90.00
_cell.angle_beta   90.00
_cell.angle_gamma   90.00
#
_symmetry.space_group_name_H-M   'P 1'
#
loop_
_entity.id
_entity.type
_entity.pdbx_description
1 polymer ?
#
loop_
_entity_poly.entity_id
_entity_poly.type
_entity_poly.pdbx_seq_one_letter_code
_entity_poly.pdbx_strand_id
1 'polypeptide(L)'
;TGTTGDSSGNRDIWMAAYNPDYAAAVWMGYDDATNGRMLPKNATGGTYPAKVLYHVFETLYEEREAPEFVMPPDVRECRIDGYTLDAEHVAVLANALTPEARTYSEVFVAGTEPAQTTAYWNIPSPPTVFRATVYEKNVVLYFEAPNRYCLYRLYRENRDGKSVLLGEFSGAEGTVQYTDEEARRGQEYQYYVIPVHPEMEIDGQRMTGVASQKRTVRIP
;
A
#
# COMPACT_ATOMS: atom_id res chain seq x y z
N THR A 1 1.32 24.87 -13.37
CA THR A 1 1.20 26.29 -13.00
C THR A 1 2.22 26.66 -11.94
N GLY A 2 2.69 27.91 -11.95
CA GLY A 2 3.55 28.46 -10.91
C GLY A 2 3.03 29.84 -10.48
N THR A 3 3.14 30.14 -9.19
CA THR A 3 2.83 31.45 -8.63
C THR A 3 3.83 31.76 -7.53
N THR A 4 4.52 32.90 -7.63
CA THR A 4 5.40 33.41 -6.59
C THR A 4 4.85 34.72 -6.05
N GLY A 5 5.10 35.01 -4.79
CA GLY A 5 4.61 36.24 -4.16
C GLY A 5 4.80 36.24 -2.66
N ASP A 6 4.16 37.23 -1.99
CA ASP A 6 4.16 37.35 -0.53
C ASP A 6 2.80 37.84 -0.01
N SER A 7 2.75 38.35 1.22
CA SER A 7 1.51 38.83 1.83
C SER A 7 0.87 40.03 1.13
N SER A 8 1.62 40.79 0.31
CA SER A 8 1.15 41.98 -0.41
C SER A 8 0.58 41.66 -1.79
N GLY A 9 1.00 40.54 -2.43
CA GLY A 9 0.50 40.16 -3.75
C GLY A 9 1.36 39.08 -4.40
N ASN A 10 1.10 38.80 -5.68
CA ASN A 10 1.86 37.86 -6.48
C ASN A 10 2.85 38.61 -7.39
N ARG A 11 4.04 38.06 -7.59
CA ARG A 11 5.10 38.64 -8.45
C ARG A 11 5.08 38.05 -9.83
N ASP A 12 5.18 36.72 -9.88
CA ASP A 12 5.25 35.98 -11.11
C ASP A 12 4.16 34.92 -11.13
N ILE A 13 3.44 34.86 -12.22
CA ILE A 13 2.44 33.83 -12.45
C ILE A 13 2.70 33.17 -13.80
N TRP A 14 2.77 31.83 -13.78
CA TRP A 14 3.12 31.01 -14.93
C TRP A 14 2.04 29.96 -15.20
N MET A 15 1.81 29.70 -16.48
CA MET A 15 1.12 28.53 -16.97
C MET A 15 1.88 27.95 -18.14
N ALA A 16 2.10 26.64 -18.10
CA ALA A 16 2.55 25.85 -19.24
C ALA A 16 1.46 24.83 -19.60
N ALA A 17 1.23 24.65 -20.89
CA ALA A 17 0.34 23.64 -21.43
C ALA A 17 0.99 23.02 -22.65
N TYR A 18 0.71 21.74 -22.90
CA TYR A 18 1.23 21.02 -24.05
C TYR A 18 0.28 19.92 -24.50
N ASN A 19 0.39 19.55 -25.74
CA ASN A 19 -0.20 18.37 -26.35
C ASN A 19 0.84 17.76 -27.33
N PRO A 20 0.53 16.69 -28.09
CA PRO A 20 1.48 16.10 -29.02
C PRO A 20 2.04 17.04 -30.11
N ASP A 21 1.30 18.10 -30.49
CA ASP A 21 1.70 19.03 -31.54
C ASP A 21 2.47 20.24 -31.00
N TYR A 22 2.06 20.77 -29.84
CA TYR A 22 2.53 22.07 -29.34
C TYR A 22 2.82 22.04 -27.85
N ALA A 23 3.81 22.83 -27.45
CA ALA A 23 4.05 23.23 -26.08
C ALA A 23 4.09 24.75 -25.99
N ALA A 24 3.42 25.33 -25.02
CA ALA A 24 3.38 26.77 -24.82
C ALA A 24 3.47 27.12 -23.33
N ALA A 25 4.07 28.26 -23.03
CA ALA A 25 4.11 28.81 -21.69
C ALA A 25 3.78 30.30 -21.74
N VAL A 26 3.06 30.76 -20.72
CA VAL A 26 2.74 32.18 -20.53
C VAL A 26 3.20 32.59 -19.14
N TRP A 27 3.94 33.70 -19.12
CA TRP A 27 4.30 34.40 -17.92
C TRP A 27 3.58 35.75 -17.86
N MET A 28 3.16 36.13 -16.66
CA MET A 28 2.71 37.49 -16.38
C MET A 28 3.32 37.96 -15.06
N GLY A 29 3.80 39.18 -15.07
CA GLY A 29 4.46 39.81 -13.93
C GLY A 29 4.84 41.25 -14.28
N TYR A 30 5.54 41.90 -13.37
CA TYR A 30 6.16 43.19 -13.62
C TYR A 30 7.66 42.99 -13.81
N ASP A 31 8.27 43.65 -14.83
CA ASP A 31 9.70 43.57 -15.11
C ASP A 31 10.54 44.04 -13.92
N ASP A 32 10.02 44.98 -13.14
CA ASP A 32 10.64 45.45 -11.92
C ASP A 32 9.65 45.38 -10.73
N ALA A 33 9.82 44.34 -9.92
CA ALA A 33 9.07 44.15 -8.68
C ALA A 33 9.70 44.91 -7.48
N THR A 34 10.84 45.54 -7.63
CA THR A 34 11.53 46.25 -6.53
C THR A 34 10.78 47.50 -6.07
N ASN A 35 9.97 48.09 -6.94
CA ASN A 35 9.15 49.27 -6.65
C ASN A 35 7.79 48.94 -5.97
N GLY A 36 7.63 47.71 -5.42
CA GLY A 36 6.39 47.29 -4.77
C GLY A 36 5.21 47.00 -5.71
N ARG A 37 5.48 46.91 -7.01
CA ARG A 37 4.47 46.52 -8.01
C ARG A 37 4.20 45.02 -7.92
N MET A 38 2.99 44.69 -7.58
CA MET A 38 2.53 43.30 -7.40
C MET A 38 1.25 43.07 -8.18
N LEU A 39 1.11 41.86 -8.68
CA LEU A 39 -0.17 41.36 -9.16
C LEU A 39 -1.12 41.13 -7.99
N PRO A 40 -2.44 41.27 -8.19
CA PRO A 40 -3.40 40.93 -7.16
C PRO A 40 -3.25 39.49 -6.65
N LYS A 41 -3.57 39.21 -5.38
CA LYS A 41 -3.46 37.87 -4.80
C LYS A 41 -4.29 36.80 -5.51
N ASN A 42 -5.38 37.20 -6.15
CA ASN A 42 -6.22 36.28 -6.95
C ASN A 42 -5.69 36.06 -8.38
N ALA A 43 -4.64 36.78 -8.79
CA ALA A 43 -3.98 36.53 -10.05
C ALA A 43 -2.95 35.40 -9.87
N THR A 44 -3.27 34.20 -10.32
CA THR A 44 -2.44 33.01 -10.21
C THR A 44 -2.16 32.41 -11.60
N GLY A 45 -1.22 31.49 -11.69
CA GLY A 45 -0.95 30.76 -12.94
C GLY A 45 -2.20 30.11 -13.55
N GLY A 46 -3.09 29.59 -12.71
CA GLY A 46 -4.36 28.99 -13.13
C GLY A 46 -5.47 29.99 -13.52
N THR A 47 -5.24 31.29 -13.43
CA THR A 47 -6.20 32.31 -13.81
C THR A 47 -5.89 32.99 -15.15
N TYR A 48 -5.15 34.10 -15.16
CA TYR A 48 -4.94 34.88 -16.37
C TYR A 48 -4.04 34.16 -17.40
N PRO A 49 -2.88 33.60 -17.04
CA PRO A 49 -2.06 32.86 -17.99
C PRO A 49 -2.79 31.66 -18.59
N ALA A 50 -3.57 30.94 -17.76
CA ALA A 50 -4.37 29.80 -18.24
C ALA A 50 -5.41 30.21 -19.27
N LYS A 51 -6.08 31.36 -19.11
CA LYS A 51 -7.04 31.89 -20.10
C LYS A 51 -6.36 32.24 -21.41
N VAL A 52 -5.17 32.83 -21.36
CA VAL A 52 -4.40 33.13 -22.58
C VAL A 52 -4.08 31.84 -23.32
N LEU A 53 -3.53 30.83 -22.63
CA LEU A 53 -3.22 29.55 -23.25
C LEU A 53 -4.47 28.86 -23.79
N TYR A 54 -5.59 28.91 -23.07
CA TYR A 54 -6.85 28.37 -23.54
C TYR A 54 -7.22 28.94 -24.90
N HIS A 55 -7.23 30.27 -25.05
CA HIS A 55 -7.56 30.91 -26.33
C HIS A 55 -6.53 30.63 -27.43
N VAL A 56 -5.23 30.52 -27.08
CA VAL A 56 -4.22 30.13 -28.05
C VAL A 56 -4.49 28.74 -28.60
N PHE A 57 -4.72 27.76 -27.72
CA PHE A 57 -5.00 26.39 -28.15
C PHE A 57 -6.36 26.27 -28.83
N GLU A 58 -7.38 26.98 -28.38
CA GLU A 58 -8.69 27.06 -29.05
C GLU A 58 -8.55 27.52 -30.51
N THR A 59 -7.79 28.59 -30.76
CA THR A 59 -7.49 29.09 -32.09
C THR A 59 -6.68 28.12 -32.95
N LEU A 60 -5.67 27.45 -32.35
CA LEU A 60 -4.85 26.48 -33.07
C LEU A 60 -5.65 25.24 -33.53
N TYR A 61 -6.74 24.93 -32.85
CA TYR A 61 -7.59 23.76 -33.11
C TYR A 61 -9.02 24.12 -33.58
N GLU A 62 -9.22 25.36 -34.01
CA GLU A 62 -10.54 25.80 -34.49
C GLU A 62 -11.10 24.96 -35.67
N GLU A 63 -10.20 24.49 -36.55
CA GLU A 63 -10.56 23.74 -37.75
C GLU A 63 -10.21 22.23 -37.67
N ARG A 64 -9.65 21.76 -36.57
CA ARG A 64 -9.27 20.35 -36.39
C ARG A 64 -9.31 19.93 -34.91
N GLU A 65 -9.46 18.64 -34.67
CA GLU A 65 -9.35 18.11 -33.33
C GLU A 65 -7.89 18.12 -32.83
N ALA A 66 -7.70 18.39 -31.55
CA ALA A 66 -6.41 18.25 -30.90
C ALA A 66 -6.01 16.76 -30.81
N PRO A 67 -4.78 16.39 -31.16
CA PRO A 67 -4.36 15.01 -31.06
C PRO A 67 -4.23 14.57 -29.58
N GLU A 68 -4.56 13.31 -29.34
CA GLU A 68 -4.35 12.67 -28.04
C GLU A 68 -2.93 12.13 -27.94
N PHE A 69 -2.42 12.01 -26.71
CA PHE A 69 -1.18 11.28 -26.45
C PHE A 69 -1.41 9.79 -26.67
N VAL A 70 -0.58 9.19 -27.50
CA VAL A 70 -0.59 7.75 -27.73
C VAL A 70 0.56 7.12 -26.94
N MET A 71 0.26 6.06 -26.19
CA MET A 71 1.30 5.34 -25.49
C MET A 71 2.30 4.74 -26.49
N PRO A 72 3.61 5.01 -26.34
CA PRO A 72 4.62 4.42 -27.20
C PRO A 72 4.62 2.88 -27.12
N PRO A 73 4.99 2.15 -28.18
CA PRO A 73 4.93 0.70 -28.21
C PRO A 73 5.92 0.00 -27.25
N ASP A 74 6.95 0.73 -26.82
CA ASP A 74 7.94 0.30 -25.85
C ASP A 74 7.60 0.72 -24.40
N VAL A 75 6.41 1.25 -24.18
CA VAL A 75 5.89 1.57 -22.84
C VAL A 75 4.74 0.63 -22.49
N ARG A 76 4.71 0.16 -21.25
CA ARG A 76 3.67 -0.72 -20.71
C ARG A 76 3.07 -0.15 -19.45
N GLU A 77 1.78 -0.27 -19.34
CA GLU A 77 1.06 0.02 -18.12
C GLU A 77 1.07 -1.21 -17.22
N CYS A 78 1.41 -1.02 -15.95
CA CYS A 78 1.45 -2.06 -14.93
C CYS A 78 0.64 -1.64 -13.71
N ARG A 79 0.00 -2.60 -13.08
CA ARG A 79 -0.70 -2.42 -11.82
C ARG A 79 0.28 -2.64 -10.67
N ILE A 80 0.52 -1.60 -9.90
CA ILE A 80 1.48 -1.57 -8.77
C ILE A 80 0.72 -1.65 -7.45
N ASP A 81 1.27 -2.42 -6.52
CA ASP A 81 0.74 -2.50 -5.15
C ASP A 81 1.01 -1.21 -4.37
N GLY A 82 -0.05 -0.50 -4.05
CA GLY A 82 0.01 0.76 -3.31
C GLY A 82 0.50 0.59 -1.88
N TYR A 83 0.19 -0.53 -1.21
CA TYR A 83 0.66 -0.75 0.16
C TYR A 83 2.20 -0.81 0.22
N THR A 84 2.82 -1.65 -0.60
CA THR A 84 4.28 -1.80 -0.61
C THR A 84 4.97 -0.51 -1.07
N LEU A 85 4.38 0.18 -2.05
CA LEU A 85 4.91 1.46 -2.51
C LEU A 85 4.87 2.54 -1.43
N ASP A 86 3.75 2.69 -0.72
CA ASP A 86 3.55 3.73 0.28
C ASP A 86 4.32 3.44 1.59
N ALA A 87 4.31 2.18 2.05
CA ALA A 87 4.88 1.81 3.34
C ALA A 87 6.37 1.45 3.27
N GLU A 88 6.82 0.85 2.17
CA GLU A 88 8.19 0.35 2.03
C GLU A 88 9.02 1.09 0.99
N HIS A 89 8.39 1.98 0.21
CA HIS A 89 8.99 2.73 -0.91
C HIS A 89 9.58 1.80 -1.99
N VAL A 90 8.95 0.64 -2.18
CA VAL A 90 9.32 -0.36 -3.18
C VAL A 90 8.16 -0.62 -4.11
N ALA A 91 8.38 -0.43 -5.42
CA ALA A 91 7.40 -0.77 -6.42
C ALA A 91 7.43 -2.29 -6.69
N VAL A 92 6.29 -2.95 -6.50
CA VAL A 92 6.06 -4.34 -6.88
C VAL A 92 4.71 -4.44 -7.60
N LEU A 93 4.54 -5.46 -8.43
CA LEU A 93 3.29 -5.68 -9.14
C LEU A 93 2.17 -6.05 -8.16
N ALA A 94 0.99 -5.51 -8.39
CA ALA A 94 -0.23 -5.96 -7.72
C ALA A 94 -0.55 -7.40 -8.12
N ASN A 95 -1.14 -8.17 -7.22
CA ASN A 95 -1.64 -9.52 -7.51
C ASN A 95 -3.19 -9.51 -7.66
N ALA A 96 -3.76 -10.66 -7.97
CA ALA A 96 -5.21 -10.80 -8.16
C ALA A 96 -6.04 -10.49 -6.88
N LEU A 97 -5.43 -10.49 -5.71
CA LEU A 97 -6.08 -10.21 -4.43
C LEU A 97 -5.84 -8.77 -3.95
N THR A 98 -4.99 -8.00 -4.64
CA THR A 98 -4.78 -6.58 -4.32
C THR A 98 -6.06 -5.81 -4.58
N PRO A 99 -6.64 -5.14 -3.57
CA PRO A 99 -7.85 -4.33 -3.75
C PRO A 99 -7.61 -3.20 -4.77
N GLU A 100 -8.64 -2.87 -5.56
CA GLU A 100 -8.54 -1.78 -6.54
C GLU A 100 -8.16 -0.44 -5.90
N ALA A 101 -8.71 -0.15 -4.71
CA ALA A 101 -8.37 1.05 -3.93
C ALA A 101 -6.90 1.09 -3.43
N ARG A 102 -6.18 -0.02 -3.56
CA ARG A 102 -4.76 -0.17 -3.18
C ARG A 102 -3.88 -0.48 -4.39
N THR A 103 -4.39 -0.21 -5.59
CA THR A 103 -3.67 -0.45 -6.85
C THR A 103 -3.43 0.88 -7.55
N TYR A 104 -2.19 1.15 -7.91
CA TYR A 104 -1.81 2.29 -8.75
C TYR A 104 -1.49 1.79 -10.16
N SER A 105 -1.96 2.55 -11.16
CA SER A 105 -1.58 2.32 -12.55
C SER A 105 -0.35 3.16 -12.86
N GLU A 106 0.75 2.52 -13.25
CA GLU A 106 2.02 3.15 -13.56
C GLU A 106 2.54 2.67 -14.90
N VAL A 107 3.31 3.52 -15.58
CA VAL A 107 3.87 3.20 -16.88
C VAL A 107 5.38 2.99 -16.81
N PHE A 108 5.86 1.98 -17.51
CA PHE A 108 7.27 1.57 -17.54
C PHE A 108 7.75 1.37 -18.97
N VAL A 109 9.00 1.70 -19.23
CA VAL A 109 9.64 1.23 -20.45
C VAL A 109 9.74 -0.29 -20.38
N ALA A 110 9.37 -0.97 -21.47
CA ALA A 110 9.36 -2.43 -21.52
C ALA A 110 10.70 -3.03 -21.08
N GLY A 111 10.66 -3.92 -20.09
CA GLY A 111 11.82 -4.54 -19.46
C GLY A 111 12.35 -3.80 -18.22
N THR A 112 11.74 -2.66 -17.83
CA THR A 112 12.07 -1.94 -16.59
C THR A 112 10.96 -2.05 -15.53
N GLU A 113 9.86 -2.73 -15.84
CA GLU A 113 8.78 -3.00 -14.92
C GLU A 113 9.24 -3.86 -13.74
N PRO A 114 8.61 -3.70 -12.55
CA PRO A 114 8.93 -4.55 -11.40
C PRO A 114 8.80 -6.04 -11.72
N ALA A 115 9.82 -6.82 -11.37
CA ALA A 115 9.81 -8.27 -11.58
C ALA A 115 9.08 -9.05 -10.47
N GLN A 116 8.87 -8.41 -9.32
CA GLN A 116 8.26 -9.05 -8.14
C GLN A 116 6.79 -8.65 -8.02
N THR A 117 5.99 -9.59 -7.57
CA THR A 117 4.58 -9.38 -7.23
C THR A 117 4.44 -9.25 -5.71
N THR A 118 3.50 -8.43 -5.25
CA THR A 118 3.27 -8.21 -3.83
C THR A 118 3.03 -9.53 -3.07
N ALA A 119 3.67 -9.65 -1.92
CA ALA A 119 3.40 -10.70 -0.95
C ALA A 119 2.40 -10.26 0.14
N TYR A 120 2.14 -8.96 0.25
CA TYR A 120 1.24 -8.42 1.27
C TYR A 120 -0.18 -8.98 1.13
N TRP A 121 -0.73 -8.97 -0.07
CA TRP A 121 -2.11 -9.41 -0.35
C TRP A 121 -2.25 -10.93 -0.60
N ASN A 122 -1.25 -11.71 -0.24
CA ASN A 122 -1.37 -13.16 -0.33
C ASN A 122 -2.30 -13.73 0.76
N ILE A 123 -2.94 -14.85 0.43
CA ILE A 123 -3.70 -15.62 1.42
C ILE A 123 -2.75 -16.02 2.56
N PRO A 124 -3.12 -15.77 3.83
CA PRO A 124 -2.28 -16.11 4.95
C PRO A 124 -1.94 -17.60 5.00
N SER A 125 -0.66 -17.91 5.15
CA SER A 125 -0.16 -19.29 5.21
C SER A 125 0.09 -19.71 6.66
N PRO A 126 -0.19 -20.98 7.05
CA PRO A 126 0.10 -21.49 8.39
C PRO A 126 1.60 -21.49 8.66
N PRO A 127 2.02 -21.54 9.93
CA PRO A 127 3.41 -21.71 10.31
C PRO A 127 4.08 -22.89 9.61
N THR A 128 5.32 -22.72 9.15
CA THR A 128 6.11 -23.79 8.53
C THR A 128 6.59 -24.81 9.55
N VAL A 129 6.89 -24.33 10.75
CA VAL A 129 7.25 -25.14 11.91
C VAL A 129 6.30 -24.78 13.05
N PHE A 130 5.71 -25.77 13.69
CA PHE A 130 4.94 -25.58 14.93
C PHE A 130 5.21 -26.71 15.90
N ARG A 131 5.68 -26.39 17.09
CA ARG A 131 6.02 -27.33 18.17
C ARG A 131 5.34 -26.95 19.47
N ALA A 132 4.91 -27.96 20.23
CA ALA A 132 4.39 -27.81 21.59
C ALA A 132 5.12 -28.83 22.47
N THR A 133 5.79 -28.37 23.50
CA THR A 133 6.64 -29.21 24.36
C THR A 133 6.31 -28.91 25.82
N VAL A 134 6.16 -29.95 26.63
CA VAL A 134 6.01 -29.79 28.07
C VAL A 134 7.39 -29.49 28.67
N TYR A 135 7.47 -28.42 29.42
CA TYR A 135 8.62 -28.09 30.24
C TYR A 135 8.15 -27.84 31.68
N GLU A 136 8.58 -28.67 32.62
CA GLU A 136 8.09 -28.71 34.00
C GLU A 136 6.54 -28.88 34.04
N LYS A 137 5.81 -27.85 34.44
CA LYS A 137 4.34 -27.81 34.51
C LYS A 137 3.69 -26.99 33.39
N ASN A 138 4.50 -26.34 32.54
CA ASN A 138 4.06 -25.42 31.51
C ASN A 138 4.16 -26.06 30.12
N VAL A 139 3.51 -25.47 29.13
CA VAL A 139 3.70 -25.84 27.72
C VAL A 139 4.44 -24.73 27.01
N VAL A 140 5.60 -25.06 26.48
CA VAL A 140 6.37 -24.15 25.62
C VAL A 140 5.98 -24.39 24.17
N LEU A 141 5.54 -23.35 23.51
CA LEU A 141 5.09 -23.33 22.14
C LEU A 141 6.10 -22.53 21.30
N TYR A 142 6.43 -23.06 20.12
CA TYR A 142 7.34 -22.44 19.18
C TYR A 142 6.76 -22.58 17.78
N PHE A 143 6.81 -21.49 17.00
CA PHE A 143 6.49 -21.55 15.58
C PHE A 143 7.27 -20.52 14.74
N GLU A 144 7.39 -20.83 13.44
CA GLU A 144 8.00 -19.95 12.45
C GLU A 144 6.91 -19.36 11.56
N ALA A 145 6.85 -18.03 11.52
CA ALA A 145 5.91 -17.26 10.73
C ALA A 145 6.44 -17.07 9.30
N PRO A 146 5.88 -17.72 8.26
CA PRO A 146 6.40 -17.64 6.89
C PRO A 146 6.09 -16.31 6.19
N ASN A 147 5.11 -15.55 6.67
CA ASN A 147 4.72 -14.27 6.08
C ASN A 147 4.81 -13.15 7.11
N ARG A 148 5.75 -12.22 6.90
CA ARG A 148 6.01 -11.07 7.78
C ARG A 148 4.83 -10.10 7.89
N TYR A 149 3.92 -10.11 6.95
CA TYR A 149 2.77 -9.21 6.92
C TYR A 149 1.54 -9.75 7.66
N CYS A 150 1.50 -11.05 7.93
CA CYS A 150 0.37 -11.69 8.59
C CYS A 150 0.47 -11.61 10.11
N LEU A 151 -0.68 -11.73 10.74
CA LEU A 151 -0.82 -12.00 12.16
C LEU A 151 -1.03 -13.50 12.38
N TYR A 152 -0.61 -14.01 13.52
CA TYR A 152 -0.70 -15.43 13.86
C TYR A 152 -1.38 -15.57 15.21
N ARG A 153 -2.61 -16.12 15.21
CA ARG A 153 -3.40 -16.36 16.42
C ARG A 153 -3.14 -17.75 16.94
N LEU A 154 -2.57 -17.84 18.15
CA LEU A 154 -2.29 -19.08 18.84
C LEU A 154 -3.49 -19.48 19.74
N TYR A 155 -3.96 -20.72 19.60
CA TYR A 155 -5.08 -21.24 20.36
C TYR A 155 -4.69 -22.46 21.15
N ARG A 156 -5.36 -22.61 22.33
CA ARG A 156 -5.43 -23.81 23.13
C ARG A 156 -6.85 -24.35 23.09
N GLU A 157 -7.02 -25.62 22.76
CA GLU A 157 -8.30 -26.31 22.74
C GLU A 157 -8.29 -27.43 23.80
N ASN A 158 -9.33 -27.53 24.61
CA ASN A 158 -9.50 -28.60 25.60
C ASN A 158 -10.17 -29.85 24.96
N ARG A 159 -10.32 -30.91 25.75
CA ARG A 159 -10.96 -32.15 25.28
C ARG A 159 -12.43 -31.99 24.84
N ASP A 160 -13.12 -30.97 25.34
CA ASP A 160 -14.52 -30.69 25.00
C ASP A 160 -14.62 -29.86 23.69
N GLY A 161 -13.50 -29.60 23.02
CA GLY A 161 -13.45 -28.81 21.79
C GLY A 161 -13.53 -27.29 22.02
N LYS A 162 -13.49 -26.83 23.28
CA LYS A 162 -13.52 -25.40 23.58
C LYS A 162 -12.11 -24.78 23.37
N SER A 163 -12.03 -23.82 22.46
CA SER A 163 -10.83 -23.12 22.14
C SER A 163 -10.72 -21.77 22.85
N VAL A 164 -9.53 -21.41 23.28
CA VAL A 164 -9.16 -20.15 23.91
C VAL A 164 -8.01 -19.55 23.12
N LEU A 165 -8.11 -18.27 22.76
CA LEU A 165 -7.02 -17.50 22.18
C LEU A 165 -5.98 -17.21 23.26
N LEU A 166 -4.74 -17.65 23.04
CA LEU A 166 -3.61 -17.41 23.94
C LEU A 166 -2.85 -16.12 23.59
N GLY A 167 -2.81 -15.77 22.31
CA GLY A 167 -2.15 -14.56 21.85
C GLY A 167 -2.25 -14.37 20.34
N GLU A 168 -2.00 -13.14 19.90
CA GLU A 168 -1.84 -12.76 18.50
C GLU A 168 -0.43 -12.17 18.30
N PHE A 169 0.32 -12.70 17.34
CA PHE A 169 1.73 -12.40 17.13
C PHE A 169 1.93 -11.88 15.71
N SER A 170 2.86 -10.94 15.56
CA SER A 170 3.23 -10.40 14.26
C SER A 170 4.14 -11.37 13.50
N GLY A 171 3.85 -11.61 12.22
CA GLY A 171 4.75 -12.36 11.35
C GLY A 171 6.10 -11.70 11.13
N ALA A 172 6.20 -10.39 11.37
CA ALA A 172 7.47 -9.66 11.29
C ALA A 172 8.51 -10.12 12.33
N GLU A 173 8.08 -10.78 13.41
CA GLU A 173 8.97 -11.39 14.41
C GLU A 173 9.74 -12.59 13.84
N GLY A 174 9.24 -13.21 12.76
CA GLY A 174 9.81 -14.38 12.09
C GLY A 174 9.67 -15.66 12.91
N THR A 175 10.07 -15.65 14.16
CA THR A 175 9.92 -16.77 15.11
C THR A 175 9.21 -16.31 16.37
N VAL A 176 8.28 -17.12 16.85
CA VAL A 176 7.51 -16.85 18.07
C VAL A 176 7.73 -17.98 19.07
N GLN A 177 8.00 -17.62 20.29
CA GLN A 177 8.00 -18.51 21.44
C GLN A 177 7.00 -18.01 22.47
N TYR A 178 6.13 -18.88 22.93
CA TYR A 178 5.11 -18.58 23.94
C TYR A 178 5.08 -19.67 25.00
N THR A 179 4.89 -19.30 26.26
CA THR A 179 4.73 -20.25 27.35
C THR A 179 3.31 -20.18 27.91
N ASP A 180 2.57 -21.30 27.82
CA ASP A 180 1.26 -21.42 28.43
C ASP A 180 1.43 -21.89 29.87
N GLU A 181 1.33 -20.95 30.82
CA GLU A 181 1.41 -21.17 32.25
C GLU A 181 0.07 -21.57 32.89
N GLU A 182 -1.03 -21.43 32.13
CA GLU A 182 -2.37 -21.76 32.58
C GLU A 182 -2.77 -23.24 32.33
N ALA A 183 -1.92 -23.98 31.61
CA ALA A 183 -2.14 -25.38 31.32
C ALA A 183 -2.14 -26.19 32.63
N ARG A 184 -3.20 -26.97 32.84
CA ARG A 184 -3.44 -27.67 34.11
C ARG A 184 -2.90 -29.10 34.11
N ARG A 185 -2.31 -29.50 35.21
CA ARG A 185 -1.81 -30.86 35.48
C ARG A 185 -2.89 -31.92 35.25
N GLY A 186 -2.53 -33.05 34.65
CA GLY A 186 -3.44 -34.13 34.32
C GLY A 186 -4.37 -33.91 33.16
N GLN A 187 -4.36 -32.71 32.58
CA GLN A 187 -5.17 -32.35 31.41
C GLN A 187 -4.43 -32.57 30.11
N GLU A 188 -5.20 -32.75 29.05
CA GLU A 188 -4.72 -32.83 27.67
C GLU A 188 -5.30 -31.68 26.85
N TYR A 189 -4.43 -31.03 26.09
CA TYR A 189 -4.78 -29.90 25.24
C TYR A 189 -4.28 -30.11 23.82
N GLN A 190 -4.98 -29.47 22.87
CA GLN A 190 -4.51 -29.32 21.49
C GLN A 190 -4.18 -27.87 21.25
N TYR A 191 -3.03 -27.62 20.67
CA TYR A 191 -2.60 -26.27 20.27
C TYR A 191 -2.54 -26.15 18.77
N TYR A 192 -2.94 -25.01 18.25
CA TYR A 192 -2.88 -24.69 16.82
C TYR A 192 -2.78 -23.20 16.60
N VAL A 193 -2.35 -22.82 15.40
CA VAL A 193 -2.16 -21.43 14.99
C VAL A 193 -3.01 -21.16 13.76
N ILE A 194 -3.73 -20.04 13.75
CA ILE A 194 -4.48 -19.55 12.60
C ILE A 194 -3.79 -18.27 12.10
N PRO A 195 -3.30 -18.26 10.86
CA PRO A 195 -2.78 -17.02 10.25
C PRO A 195 -3.94 -16.14 9.81
N VAL A 196 -3.77 -14.82 9.99
CA VAL A 196 -4.81 -13.81 9.75
C VAL A 196 -4.20 -12.66 8.95
N HIS A 197 -4.90 -12.20 7.91
CA HIS A 197 -4.50 -11.00 7.20
C HIS A 197 -4.80 -9.74 8.03
N PRO A 198 -3.90 -8.74 8.11
CA PRO A 198 -4.14 -7.54 8.92
C PRO A 198 -5.26 -6.64 8.41
N GLU A 199 -5.51 -6.59 7.10
CA GLU A 199 -6.48 -5.67 6.48
C GLU A 199 -7.56 -6.35 5.64
N MET A 200 -7.26 -7.51 4.99
CA MET A 200 -8.26 -8.16 4.12
C MET A 200 -9.42 -8.71 4.95
N GLU A 201 -10.62 -8.41 4.49
CA GLU A 201 -11.87 -8.89 5.09
C GLU A 201 -12.73 -9.63 4.07
N ILE A 202 -13.41 -10.67 4.53
CA ILE A 202 -14.46 -11.37 3.80
C ILE A 202 -15.69 -11.39 4.71
N ASP A 203 -16.83 -10.88 4.22
CA ASP A 203 -18.10 -10.79 4.96
C ASP A 203 -17.94 -10.07 6.33
N GLY A 204 -17.11 -9.01 6.38
CA GLY A 204 -16.86 -8.21 7.59
C GLY A 204 -15.98 -8.90 8.64
N GLN A 205 -15.33 -10.02 8.28
CA GLN A 205 -14.35 -10.69 9.12
C GLN A 205 -12.97 -10.70 8.47
N ARG A 206 -11.93 -10.52 9.27
CA ARG A 206 -10.55 -10.61 8.76
C ARG A 206 -10.30 -11.95 8.11
N MET A 207 -9.72 -11.91 6.91
CA MET A 207 -9.37 -13.11 6.16
C MET A 207 -8.39 -13.97 6.97
N THR A 208 -8.73 -15.24 7.11
CA THR A 208 -7.89 -16.24 7.75
C THR A 208 -7.38 -17.23 6.71
N GLY A 209 -6.17 -17.72 6.91
CA GLY A 209 -5.67 -18.86 6.17
C GLY A 209 -6.01 -20.19 6.87
N VAL A 210 -5.47 -21.26 6.32
CA VAL A 210 -5.64 -22.61 6.89
C VAL A 210 -4.91 -22.68 8.25
N ALA A 211 -5.57 -23.26 9.24
CA ALA A 211 -4.95 -23.49 10.53
C ALA A 211 -3.76 -24.47 10.41
N SER A 212 -2.77 -24.31 11.29
CA SER A 212 -1.70 -25.30 11.42
C SER A 212 -2.25 -26.66 11.83
N GLN A 213 -1.44 -27.70 11.66
CA GLN A 213 -1.74 -28.97 12.30
C GLN A 213 -1.79 -28.81 13.83
N LYS A 214 -2.79 -29.44 14.46
CA LYS A 214 -2.89 -29.47 15.93
C LYS A 214 -1.76 -30.27 16.56
N ARG A 215 -1.23 -29.77 17.67
CA ARG A 215 -0.25 -30.46 18.53
C ARG A 215 -0.88 -30.84 19.84
N THR A 216 -1.02 -32.13 20.08
CA THR A 216 -1.60 -32.64 21.32
C THR A 216 -0.52 -32.77 22.40
N VAL A 217 -0.81 -32.24 23.57
CA VAL A 217 0.08 -32.28 24.75
C VAL A 217 -0.70 -32.69 25.97
N ARG A 218 -0.13 -33.58 26.76
CA ARG A 218 -0.67 -33.98 28.07
C ARG A 218 0.27 -33.50 29.16
N ILE A 219 -0.27 -32.78 30.13
CA ILE A 219 0.50 -32.26 31.27
C ILE A 219 0.64 -33.36 32.33
N PRO A 220 1.84 -33.75 32.73
CA PRO A 220 2.07 -34.83 33.68
C PRO A 220 1.60 -34.51 35.09
#